data_3187ad42414e63800c7212fd932135f9
#
_entry.id   3187ad42414e63800c7212fd932135f9
#
_cell.length_a   1.000
_cell.length_b   1.000
_cell.length_c   1.000
_cell.angle_alpha   90.00
_cell.angle_beta   90.00
_cell.angle_gamma   90.00
#
_symmetry.space_group_name_H-M   'P 1'
#
loop_
_entity.id
_entity.type
_entity.pdbx_description
1 polymer ?
#
loop_
_entity_poly.entity_id
_entity_poly.type
_entity_poly.pdbx_seq_one_letter_code
_entity_poly.pdbx_strand_id
1 'polypeptide(L)'
;MSRARSRFRDYWKTVGRKPQGRGELLLSPVLDGALPPRPVQVYLPPGYRDGRDRLPVLYLQDGQNLFDPATAFAATWQAARALDRLAGRGRPVIAVGIPNSGRRRIHEYAPFVDRRYGGGGGAAYLAWLMATVQPLIEKQF
;
A
#
# COMPACT_ATOMS: atom_id res chain seq x y z
N MET A 1 11.16 -10.97 -22.50
CA MET A 1 10.91 -10.84 -21.03
C MET A 1 9.73 -9.92 -20.66
N SER A 2 9.03 -9.35 -21.60
CA SER A 2 7.93 -8.37 -21.38
C SER A 2 6.55 -9.00 -21.06
N ARG A 3 6.28 -10.24 -21.47
CA ARG A 3 4.92 -10.84 -21.36
C ARG A 3 4.52 -11.35 -19.97
N ALA A 4 5.46 -11.65 -19.08
CA ALA A 4 5.12 -12.19 -17.75
C ALA A 4 4.68 -11.10 -16.76
N ARG A 5 5.20 -9.87 -16.87
CA ARG A 5 4.81 -8.74 -16.01
C ARG A 5 3.42 -8.20 -16.36
N SER A 6 3.03 -8.21 -17.64
CA SER A 6 1.71 -7.80 -18.09
C SER A 6 0.58 -8.63 -17.47
N ARG A 7 0.75 -9.96 -17.36
CA ARG A 7 -0.28 -10.85 -16.83
C ARG A 7 -0.62 -10.63 -15.35
N PHE A 8 0.32 -10.16 -14.52
CA PHE A 8 0.06 -9.89 -13.11
C PHE A 8 -0.70 -8.58 -12.89
N ARG A 9 -0.58 -7.61 -13.79
CA ARG A 9 -1.32 -6.35 -13.70
C ARG A 9 -2.82 -6.52 -13.94
N ASP A 10 -3.22 -7.56 -14.66
CA ASP A 10 -4.63 -7.88 -14.96
C ASP A 10 -5.44 -8.20 -13.68
N TYR A 11 -4.77 -8.57 -12.59
CA TYR A 11 -5.38 -8.81 -11.28
C TYR A 11 -5.47 -7.58 -10.39
N TRP A 12 -4.76 -6.50 -10.75
CA TRP A 12 -4.80 -5.24 -10.03
C TRP A 12 -5.96 -4.40 -10.56
N LYS A 13 -6.78 -3.89 -9.65
CA LYS A 13 -7.92 -3.05 -10.04
C LYS A 13 -7.54 -1.59 -9.91
N THR A 14 -7.70 -0.83 -10.99
CA THR A 14 -7.68 0.63 -10.88
C THR A 14 -8.86 1.06 -10.02
N VAL A 15 -8.59 1.85 -9.00
CA VAL A 15 -9.66 2.42 -8.17
C VAL A 15 -10.40 3.45 -9.02
N GLY A 16 -11.67 3.17 -9.32
CA GLY A 16 -12.47 3.92 -10.29
C GLY A 16 -12.81 5.36 -9.89
N ARG A 17 -12.40 5.80 -8.69
CA ARG A 17 -12.43 7.21 -8.27
C ARG A 17 -11.01 7.74 -8.37
N LYS A 18 -10.85 8.86 -9.05
CA LYS A 18 -9.55 9.52 -9.14
C LYS A 18 -9.04 9.78 -7.72
N PRO A 19 -7.84 9.28 -7.35
CA PRO A 19 -7.18 9.73 -6.14
C PRO A 19 -7.07 11.26 -6.20
N GLN A 20 -6.91 11.92 -5.06
CA GLN A 20 -6.72 13.37 -5.02
C GLN A 20 -5.34 13.80 -5.59
N GLY A 21 -4.81 13.06 -6.55
CA GLY A 21 -3.53 13.24 -7.20
C GLY A 21 -3.60 12.97 -8.70
N ARG A 22 -2.49 13.14 -9.39
CA ARG A 22 -2.34 12.97 -10.84
C ARG A 22 -1.79 11.61 -11.24
N GLY A 23 -1.31 10.83 -10.27
CA GLY A 23 -0.84 9.47 -10.48
C GLY A 23 -1.98 8.45 -10.57
N GLU A 24 -1.63 7.18 -10.50
CA GLU A 24 -2.57 6.06 -10.59
C GLU A 24 -2.68 5.34 -9.24
N LEU A 25 -3.88 5.11 -8.76
CA LEU A 25 -4.15 4.31 -7.57
C LEU A 25 -4.64 2.92 -7.97
N LEU A 26 -3.91 1.90 -7.55
CA LEU A 26 -4.22 0.49 -7.79
C LEU A 26 -4.59 -0.20 -6.48
N LEU A 27 -5.45 -1.22 -6.59
CA LEU A 27 -5.79 -2.12 -5.50
C LEU A 27 -5.31 -3.53 -5.86
N SER A 28 -4.56 -4.17 -4.98
CA SER A 28 -4.12 -5.55 -5.18
C SER A 28 -5.29 -6.54 -5.06
N PRO A 29 -5.13 -7.77 -5.52
CA PRO A 29 -5.93 -8.88 -5.01
C PRO A 29 -5.86 -8.94 -3.48
N VAL A 30 -6.84 -9.61 -2.87
CA VAL A 30 -6.80 -9.89 -1.43
C VAL A 30 -5.58 -10.77 -1.13
N LEU A 31 -4.76 -10.33 -0.20
CA LEU A 31 -3.56 -11.06 0.21
C LEU A 31 -3.91 -11.92 1.43
N ASP A 32 -3.76 -13.22 1.26
CA ASP A 32 -3.91 -14.22 2.30
C ASP A 32 -2.60 -14.41 3.08
N GLY A 33 -2.69 -15.05 4.23
CA GLY A 33 -1.51 -15.37 5.05
C GLY A 33 -1.88 -15.57 6.52
N ALA A 34 -0.90 -15.42 7.40
CA ALA A 34 -1.08 -15.57 8.85
C ALA A 34 -1.91 -14.45 9.50
N LEU A 35 -2.21 -13.38 8.76
CA LEU A 35 -2.99 -12.22 9.21
C LEU A 35 -4.36 -12.20 8.51
N PRO A 36 -5.33 -11.43 9.03
CA PRO A 36 -6.59 -11.23 8.35
C PRO A 36 -6.40 -10.79 6.91
N PRO A 37 -7.05 -11.46 5.93
CA PRO A 37 -6.90 -11.17 4.52
C PRO A 37 -7.27 -9.72 4.19
N ARG A 38 -6.46 -9.07 3.37
CA ARG A 38 -6.70 -7.69 2.93
C ARG A 38 -5.97 -7.37 1.64
N PRO A 39 -6.53 -6.51 0.78
CA PRO A 39 -5.77 -5.93 -0.32
C PRO A 39 -4.85 -4.83 0.19
N VAL A 40 -3.83 -4.49 -0.59
CA VAL A 40 -3.01 -3.30 -0.41
C VAL A 40 -3.29 -2.29 -1.53
N GLN A 41 -3.11 -1.02 -1.24
CA GLN A 41 -3.22 0.06 -2.20
C GLN A 41 -1.82 0.44 -2.70
N VAL A 42 -1.69 0.69 -3.99
CA VAL A 42 -0.42 1.15 -4.57
C VAL A 42 -0.68 2.43 -5.35
N TYR A 43 0.01 3.49 -4.97
CA TYR A 43 0.03 4.74 -5.71
C TYR A 43 1.28 4.83 -6.56
N LEU A 44 1.08 4.88 -7.86
CA LEU A 44 2.14 5.10 -8.85
C LEU A 44 2.22 6.60 -9.16
N PRO A 45 3.41 7.21 -9.10
CA PRO A 45 3.55 8.63 -9.38
C PRO A 45 3.22 8.95 -10.84
N PRO A 46 2.86 10.22 -11.16
CA PRO A 46 2.63 10.64 -12.53
C PRO A 46 3.81 10.31 -13.44
N GLY A 47 3.52 9.74 -14.60
CA GLY A 47 4.53 9.38 -15.60
C GLY A 47 5.31 8.09 -15.31
N TYR A 48 4.94 7.34 -14.28
CA TYR A 48 5.55 6.03 -14.02
C TYR A 48 5.41 5.08 -15.23
N ARG A 49 6.48 4.41 -15.59
CA ARG A 49 6.54 3.48 -16.73
C ARG A 49 6.88 2.08 -16.27
N ASP A 50 5.93 1.19 -16.40
CA ASP A 50 6.10 -0.22 -16.04
C ASP A 50 7.32 -0.86 -16.68
N GLY A 51 8.08 -1.54 -15.85
CA GLY A 51 9.25 -2.32 -16.27
C GLY A 51 10.44 -1.49 -16.75
N ARG A 52 10.34 -0.16 -16.76
CA ARG A 52 11.41 0.76 -17.12
C ARG A 52 11.93 1.54 -15.91
N ASP A 53 11.01 2.05 -15.09
CA ASP A 53 11.38 2.87 -13.94
C ASP A 53 11.71 1.96 -12.74
N ARG A 54 12.74 2.33 -12.01
CA ARG A 54 13.13 1.72 -10.73
C ARG A 54 13.06 2.81 -9.67
N LEU A 55 11.94 2.84 -8.96
CA LEU A 55 11.66 3.88 -7.97
C LEU A 55 11.76 3.32 -6.55
N PRO A 56 12.13 4.16 -5.58
CA PRO A 56 11.99 3.82 -4.18
C PRO A 56 10.54 3.48 -3.84
N VAL A 57 10.34 2.54 -2.93
CA VAL A 57 9.01 2.15 -2.45
C VAL A 57 8.86 2.56 -1.00
N LEU A 58 7.78 3.27 -0.71
CA LEU A 58 7.39 3.70 0.62
C LEU A 58 6.20 2.87 1.11
N TYR A 59 6.39 2.10 2.17
CA TYR A 59 5.34 1.32 2.81
C TYR A 59 4.72 2.11 3.96
N LEU A 60 3.41 2.30 3.91
CA LEU A 60 2.65 3.13 4.85
C LEU A 60 1.54 2.31 5.50
N GLN A 61 1.47 2.40 6.81
CA GLN A 61 0.39 1.82 7.60
C GLN A 61 -0.89 2.65 7.49
N ASP A 62 -2.01 2.08 7.94
CA ASP A 62 -3.34 2.72 7.86
C ASP A 62 -3.70 3.15 6.43
N GLY A 63 -3.42 2.29 5.46
CA GLY A 63 -3.57 2.56 4.04
C GLY A 63 -4.95 3.10 3.63
N GLN A 64 -6.01 2.71 4.34
CA GLN A 64 -7.36 3.20 4.10
C GLN A 64 -7.51 4.72 4.26
N ASN A 65 -6.60 5.37 4.98
CA ASN A 65 -6.65 6.83 5.25
C ASN A 65 -5.79 7.65 4.28
N LEU A 66 -5.05 7.03 3.38
CA LEU A 66 -4.00 7.73 2.62
C LEU A 66 -4.52 8.47 1.39
N PHE A 67 -5.38 7.83 0.60
CA PHE A 67 -5.63 8.24 -0.77
C PHE A 67 -7.10 8.56 -1.07
N ASP A 68 -8.04 7.76 -0.56
CA ASP A 68 -9.45 7.83 -0.92
C ASP A 68 -10.30 8.24 0.29
N PRO A 69 -11.01 9.38 0.21
CA PRO A 69 -11.94 9.79 1.27
C PRO A 69 -13.03 8.76 1.56
N ALA A 70 -13.41 7.94 0.58
CA ALA A 70 -14.46 6.93 0.75
C ALA A 70 -14.02 5.77 1.65
N THR A 71 -12.73 5.52 1.79
CA THR A 71 -12.17 4.45 2.65
C THR A 71 -11.62 4.98 3.97
N ALA A 72 -11.40 6.28 4.06
CA ALA A 72 -10.81 6.90 5.25
C ALA A 72 -11.74 6.85 6.45
N PHE A 73 -11.19 6.62 7.65
CA PHE A 73 -11.94 6.57 8.89
C PHE A 73 -12.59 7.92 9.25
N ALA A 74 -11.86 9.01 9.04
CA ALA A 74 -12.37 10.37 9.27
C ALA A 74 -12.08 11.27 8.07
N ALA A 75 -10.81 11.53 7.78
CA ALA A 75 -10.37 12.32 6.64
C ALA A 75 -9.12 11.68 6.02
N THR A 76 -8.97 11.85 4.73
CA THR A 76 -7.76 11.37 4.04
C THR A 76 -6.55 12.25 4.36
N TRP A 77 -5.38 11.62 4.44
CA TRP A 77 -4.09 12.32 4.59
C TRP A 77 -3.65 13.04 3.32
N GLN A 78 -4.37 12.88 2.23
CA GLN A 78 -4.03 13.46 0.92
C GLN A 78 -2.62 13.09 0.44
N ALA A 79 -2.19 11.85 0.73
CA ALA A 79 -0.84 11.38 0.42
C ALA A 79 -0.52 11.48 -1.08
N ALA A 80 -1.50 11.25 -1.96
CA ALA A 80 -1.31 11.39 -3.40
C ALA A 80 -0.79 12.77 -3.81
N ARG A 81 -1.31 13.86 -3.21
CA ARG A 81 -0.83 15.22 -3.48
C ARG A 81 0.61 15.44 -3.03
N ALA A 82 0.98 14.88 -1.89
CA ALA A 82 2.35 14.95 -1.39
C ALA A 82 3.33 14.19 -2.31
N LEU A 83 2.92 13.02 -2.76
CA LEU A 83 3.69 12.18 -3.69
C LEU A 83 3.84 12.85 -5.07
N ASP A 84 2.79 13.51 -5.56
CA ASP A 84 2.86 14.29 -6.79
C ASP A 84 3.85 15.46 -6.69
N ARG A 85 3.89 16.14 -5.54
CA ARG A 85 4.89 17.20 -5.30
C ARG A 85 6.32 16.66 -5.28
N LEU A 86 6.53 15.48 -4.70
CA LEU A 86 7.84 14.81 -4.74
C LEU A 86 8.24 14.46 -6.17
N ALA A 87 7.32 13.90 -6.95
CA ALA A 87 7.56 13.59 -8.36
C ALA A 87 7.90 14.85 -9.17
N GLY A 88 7.17 15.95 -8.95
CA GLY A 88 7.43 17.24 -9.59
C GLY A 88 8.79 17.86 -9.23
N ARG A 89 9.41 17.42 -8.12
CA ARG A 89 10.77 17.80 -7.72
C ARG A 89 11.84 16.81 -8.17
N GLY A 90 11.51 15.90 -9.08
CA GLY A 90 12.43 14.86 -9.56
C GLY A 90 12.73 13.75 -8.55
N ARG A 91 11.88 13.56 -7.56
CA ARG A 91 11.99 12.51 -6.52
C ARG A 91 10.74 11.63 -6.49
N PRO A 92 10.38 10.98 -7.61
CA PRO A 92 9.22 10.12 -7.63
C PRO A 92 9.43 8.89 -6.74
N VAL A 93 8.37 8.47 -6.06
CA VAL A 93 8.34 7.25 -5.25
C VAL A 93 7.03 6.50 -5.50
N ILE A 94 7.07 5.18 -5.38
CA ILE A 94 5.87 4.34 -5.31
C ILE A 94 5.45 4.29 -3.84
N ALA A 95 4.16 4.49 -3.55
CA ALA A 95 3.65 4.35 -2.20
C ALA A 95 2.71 3.15 -2.08
N VAL A 96 2.94 2.33 -1.08
CA VAL A 96 2.12 1.16 -0.76
C VAL A 96 1.39 1.44 0.54
N GLY A 97 0.07 1.55 0.46
CA GLY A 97 -0.80 1.73 1.61
C GLY A 97 -1.34 0.38 2.09
N ILE A 98 -1.05 0.02 3.33
CA ILE A 98 -1.49 -1.23 3.93
C ILE A 98 -2.63 -0.91 4.89
N PRO A 99 -3.90 -1.29 4.55
CA PRO A 99 -5.02 -1.06 5.44
C PRO A 99 -4.83 -1.79 6.77
N ASN A 100 -5.28 -1.20 7.86
CA ASN A 100 -5.30 -1.91 9.13
C ASN A 100 -6.44 -2.94 9.17
N SER A 101 -6.39 -3.83 10.15
CA SER A 101 -7.37 -4.90 10.34
C SER A 101 -8.53 -4.52 11.30
N GLY A 102 -8.83 -3.22 11.41
CA GLY A 102 -9.91 -2.73 12.24
C GLY A 102 -9.65 -3.00 13.73
N ARG A 103 -10.48 -3.83 14.36
CA ARG A 103 -10.37 -4.14 15.80
C ARG A 103 -9.02 -4.75 16.20
N ARG A 104 -8.30 -5.36 15.28
CA ARG A 104 -6.98 -5.95 15.53
C ARG A 104 -5.82 -5.00 15.27
N ARG A 105 -6.08 -3.75 14.91
CA ARG A 105 -5.04 -2.76 14.58
C ARG A 105 -3.97 -2.65 15.66
N ILE A 106 -4.36 -2.49 16.91
CA ILE A 106 -3.42 -2.38 18.03
C ILE A 106 -2.63 -3.68 18.19
N HIS A 107 -3.28 -4.83 18.07
CA HIS A 107 -2.60 -6.12 18.14
C HIS A 107 -1.50 -6.23 17.08
N GLU A 108 -1.79 -5.87 15.83
CA GLU A 108 -0.82 -5.97 14.72
C GLU A 108 0.31 -4.95 14.79
N TYR A 109 0.05 -3.75 15.31
CA TYR A 109 1.05 -2.68 15.30
C TYR A 109 1.91 -2.61 16.55
N ALA A 110 1.40 -3.07 17.69
CA ALA A 110 2.15 -3.04 18.94
C ALA A 110 3.07 -4.25 19.07
N PRO A 111 4.39 -4.06 19.28
CA PRO A 111 5.34 -5.16 19.41
C PRO A 111 5.15 -5.92 20.73
N PHE A 112 4.63 -5.25 21.76
CA PHE A 112 4.44 -5.81 23.10
C PHE A 112 2.95 -5.82 23.49
N VAL A 113 2.61 -6.73 24.40
CA VAL A 113 1.26 -6.82 24.95
C VAL A 113 1.07 -5.72 25.99
N ASP A 114 0.04 -4.90 25.81
CA ASP A 114 -0.46 -3.97 26.81
C ASP A 114 -1.69 -4.59 27.50
N ARG A 115 -1.76 -4.47 28.84
CA ARG A 115 -2.86 -5.08 29.61
C ARG A 115 -4.22 -4.46 29.29
N ARG A 116 -4.28 -3.20 28.91
CA ARG A 116 -5.50 -2.47 28.60
C ARG A 116 -5.88 -2.53 27.14
N TYR A 117 -4.89 -2.44 26.25
CA TYR A 117 -5.14 -2.26 24.81
C TYR A 117 -4.80 -3.48 23.95
N GLY A 118 -4.19 -4.51 24.52
CA GLY A 118 -3.73 -5.67 23.78
C GLY A 118 -2.38 -5.43 23.11
N GLY A 119 -2.16 -6.02 21.95
CA GLY A 119 -0.89 -5.90 21.22
C GLY A 119 -0.15 -7.23 21.13
N GLY A 120 1.15 -7.19 20.88
CA GLY A 120 2.03 -8.34 20.81
C GLY A 120 2.15 -9.00 19.45
N GLY A 121 1.42 -8.55 18.43
CA GLY A 121 1.45 -9.10 17.08
C GLY A 121 2.39 -8.38 16.09
N GLY A 122 3.13 -7.36 16.54
CA GLY A 122 3.96 -6.54 15.65
C GLY A 122 5.02 -7.32 14.88
N ALA A 123 5.66 -8.31 15.50
CA ALA A 123 6.64 -9.16 14.81
C ALA A 123 5.99 -10.00 13.69
N ALA A 124 4.81 -10.56 13.94
CA ALA A 124 4.07 -11.31 12.92
C ALA A 124 3.60 -10.40 11.78
N TYR A 125 3.18 -9.18 12.09
CA TYR A 125 2.82 -8.18 11.08
C TYR A 125 4.02 -7.83 10.18
N LEU A 126 5.18 -7.55 10.75
CA LEU A 126 6.40 -7.27 9.98
C LEU A 126 6.83 -8.48 9.14
N ALA A 127 6.77 -9.68 9.69
CA ALA A 127 7.10 -10.90 8.95
C ALA A 127 6.18 -11.08 7.72
N TRP A 128 4.88 -10.85 7.88
CA TRP A 128 3.93 -10.89 6.77
C TRP A 128 4.23 -9.80 5.72
N LEU A 129 4.52 -8.58 6.14
CA LEU A 129 4.87 -7.48 5.24
C LEU A 129 6.10 -7.84 4.41
N MET A 130 7.14 -8.36 5.04
CA MET A 130 8.41 -8.72 4.37
C MET A 130 8.28 -9.98 3.50
N ALA A 131 7.47 -10.95 3.90
CA ALA A 131 7.36 -12.22 3.19
C ALA A 131 6.27 -12.22 2.10
N THR A 132 5.26 -11.37 2.21
CA THR A 132 4.09 -11.37 1.32
C THR A 132 3.97 -10.08 0.53
N VAL A 133 3.93 -8.93 1.21
CA VAL A 133 3.66 -7.65 0.55
C VAL A 133 4.86 -7.17 -0.25
N GLN A 134 6.03 -7.09 0.37
CA GLN A 134 7.24 -6.58 -0.27
C GLN A 134 7.61 -7.37 -1.53
N PRO A 135 7.69 -8.70 -1.53
CA PRO A 135 8.01 -9.46 -2.75
C PRO A 135 6.98 -9.29 -3.87
N LEU A 136 5.69 -9.14 -3.50
CA LEU A 136 4.64 -8.86 -4.48
C LEU A 136 4.88 -7.53 -5.20
N ILE A 137 5.19 -6.48 -4.43
CA ILE A 137 5.44 -5.14 -4.97
C ILE A 137 6.71 -5.13 -5.83
N GLU A 138 7.82 -5.68 -5.34
CA GLU A 138 9.11 -5.71 -6.04
C GLU A 138 9.07 -6.54 -7.34
N LYS A 139 8.21 -7.56 -7.37
CA LYS A 139 8.00 -8.36 -8.58
C LYS A 139 7.16 -7.63 -9.62
N GLN A 140 6.21 -6.81 -9.16
CA GLN A 140 5.22 -6.18 -10.02
C GLN A 140 5.70 -4.85 -10.58
N PHE A 141 6.35 -4.06 -9.78
CA PHE A 141 6.79 -2.68 -10.07
C PHE A 141 8.31 -2.54 -9.94
#